data_45b680e2f1784711475862220abd3f6d
#
_entry.id   45b680e2f1784711475862220abd3f6d
#
_cell.length_a   1.000
_cell.length_b   1.000
_cell.length_c   1.000
_cell.angle_alpha   90.00
_cell.angle_beta   90.00
_cell.angle_gamma   90.00
#
_symmetry.space_group_name_H-M   'P 1'
#
loop_
_entity.id
_entity.type
_entity.pdbx_description
1 polymer ?
#
loop_
_entity_poly.entity_id
_entity_poly.type
_entity_poly.pdbx_seq_one_letter_code
_entity_poly.pdbx_strand_id
1 'polypeptide(L)'
;DGYAPIFAYIGTEGFLLDAELREGKQHSQKHTPEFLCELLHYGHKMTDKPLLVRLDSGNDSADNYGILLEDGSWFIVKRNPRTESKEEWAKHIKEWCKNPQTPREGKIVYIGTTWKDVTYTVEKNGQKEQKTIRMRIVYEMIERTIDKYGQILLMPEIELNMWWTNLGWSDADIIASYHAHGECEQYHSEIKTDMDVERLPSGKFKTNALVLDYPCIQHSQS
;
A
#
# COMPACT_ATOMS: atom_id res chain seq x y z
N ASP A 1 -18.72 18.06 1.85
CA ASP A 1 -18.01 17.67 0.63
C ASP A 1 -16.52 17.91 0.87
N GLY A 2 -15.76 16.87 1.07
CA GLY A 2 -14.32 16.92 1.32
C GLY A 2 -13.50 16.57 0.08
N TYR A 3 -12.19 16.73 0.17
CA TYR A 3 -11.23 16.28 -0.83
C TYR A 3 -10.43 15.10 -0.28
N ALA A 4 -9.97 14.20 -1.16
CA ALA A 4 -9.14 13.05 -0.82
C ALA A 4 -7.91 13.02 -1.73
N PRO A 5 -6.88 13.82 -1.43
CA PRO A 5 -5.66 13.83 -2.26
C PRO A 5 -4.92 12.51 -2.16
N ILE A 6 -4.31 12.07 -3.27
CA ILE A 6 -3.31 11.01 -3.29
C ILE A 6 -1.93 11.65 -3.42
N PHE A 7 -0.96 11.09 -2.70
CA PHE A 7 0.43 11.55 -2.72
C PHE A 7 1.34 10.40 -3.06
N ALA A 8 2.40 10.69 -3.80
CA ALA A 8 3.47 9.75 -4.08
C ALA A 8 4.81 10.32 -3.62
N TYR A 9 5.58 9.49 -2.93
CA TYR A 9 6.89 9.85 -2.41
C TYR A 9 7.96 8.95 -3.00
N ILE A 10 9.17 9.46 -3.16
CA ILE A 10 10.34 8.71 -3.63
C ILE A 10 11.51 8.87 -2.66
N GLY A 11 12.33 7.83 -2.59
CA GLY A 11 13.50 7.78 -1.73
C GLY A 11 13.17 7.50 -0.27
N THR A 12 14.22 7.32 0.53
CA THR A 12 14.12 7.14 1.98
C THR A 12 13.88 8.44 2.70
N GLU A 13 14.25 9.56 2.07
CA GLU A 13 14.06 10.91 2.56
C GLU A 13 12.63 11.44 2.37
N GLY A 14 11.78 10.70 1.63
CA GLY A 14 10.37 11.02 1.45
C GLY A 14 10.12 12.24 0.55
N PHE A 15 10.92 12.42 -0.50
CA PHE A 15 10.66 13.49 -1.48
C PHE A 15 9.30 13.29 -2.15
N LEU A 16 8.48 14.33 -2.16
CA LEU A 16 7.20 14.31 -2.86
C LEU A 16 7.46 14.24 -4.37
N LEU A 17 7.05 13.14 -4.99
CA LEU A 17 7.19 12.94 -6.44
C LEU A 17 6.02 13.54 -7.19
N ASP A 18 4.79 13.31 -6.68
CA ASP A 18 3.57 13.79 -7.30
C ASP A 18 2.41 13.82 -6.31
N ALA A 19 1.37 14.63 -6.62
CA ALA A 19 0.16 14.72 -5.81
C ALA A 19 -1.05 15.01 -6.72
N GLU A 20 -2.14 14.27 -6.56
CA GLU A 20 -3.39 14.50 -7.29
C GLU A 20 -4.54 14.77 -6.33
N LEU A 21 -5.25 15.89 -6.55
CA LEU A 21 -6.46 16.21 -5.80
C LEU A 21 -7.64 15.38 -6.31
N ARG A 22 -8.34 14.72 -5.40
CA ARG A 22 -9.52 13.92 -5.71
C ARG A 22 -10.74 14.39 -4.92
N GLU A 23 -11.92 14.19 -5.48
CA GLU A 23 -13.18 14.44 -4.77
C GLU A 23 -13.34 13.43 -3.61
N GLY A 24 -13.69 13.88 -2.42
CA GLY A 24 -13.76 13.05 -1.22
C GLY A 24 -14.79 11.91 -1.25
N LYS A 25 -15.76 11.97 -2.16
CA LYS A 25 -16.73 10.89 -2.41
C LYS A 25 -16.24 9.86 -3.42
N GLN A 26 -15.09 10.11 -4.05
CA GLN A 26 -14.54 9.23 -5.09
C GLN A 26 -13.90 7.99 -4.44
N HIS A 27 -14.14 6.82 -5.05
CA HIS A 27 -13.46 5.60 -4.63
C HIS A 27 -11.95 5.74 -4.82
N SER A 28 -11.14 5.29 -3.85
CA SER A 28 -9.68 5.43 -3.84
C SER A 28 -8.99 4.90 -5.11
N GLN A 29 -9.57 3.88 -5.75
CA GLN A 29 -9.04 3.26 -6.98
C GLN A 29 -9.32 4.06 -8.27
N LYS A 30 -10.23 5.02 -8.25
CA LYS A 30 -10.55 5.79 -9.46
C LYS A 30 -9.35 6.67 -9.82
N HIS A 31 -8.86 6.57 -11.07
CA HIS A 31 -7.66 7.22 -11.61
C HIS A 31 -6.32 6.80 -10.95
N THR A 32 -6.31 5.81 -10.07
CA THR A 32 -5.04 5.28 -9.53
C THR A 32 -4.20 4.58 -10.59
N PRO A 33 -4.77 3.79 -11.54
CA PRO A 33 -3.99 3.20 -12.62
C PRO A 33 -3.24 4.23 -13.46
N GLU A 34 -3.91 5.31 -13.86
CA GLU A 34 -3.32 6.40 -14.66
C GLU A 34 -2.20 7.11 -13.88
N PHE A 35 -2.48 7.49 -12.64
CA PHE A 35 -1.52 8.10 -11.74
C PHE A 35 -0.29 7.20 -11.53
N LEU A 36 -0.48 5.89 -11.33
CA LEU A 36 0.60 4.92 -11.17
C LEU A 36 1.48 4.82 -12.42
N CYS A 37 0.89 4.81 -13.62
CA CYS A 37 1.65 4.83 -14.88
C CYS A 37 2.53 6.08 -15.00
N GLU A 38 2.00 7.23 -14.61
CA GLU A 38 2.74 8.49 -14.62
C GLU A 38 3.91 8.49 -13.62
N LEU A 39 3.68 8.01 -12.40
CA LEU A 39 4.71 7.85 -11.38
C LEU A 39 5.84 6.93 -11.82
N LEU A 40 5.53 5.79 -12.44
CA LEU A 40 6.53 4.86 -12.97
C LEU A 40 7.35 5.51 -14.08
N HIS A 41 6.70 6.27 -14.97
CA HIS A 41 7.39 7.01 -16.00
C HIS A 41 8.39 8.03 -15.43
N TYR A 42 8.02 8.79 -14.39
CA TYR A 42 8.93 9.71 -13.72
C TYR A 42 10.04 8.97 -12.97
N GLY A 43 9.71 7.88 -12.27
CA GLY A 43 10.69 7.05 -11.57
C GLY A 43 11.78 6.53 -12.51
N HIS A 44 11.42 6.02 -13.67
CA HIS A 44 12.37 5.55 -14.69
C HIS A 44 13.20 6.66 -15.33
N LYS A 45 12.75 7.91 -15.31
CA LYS A 45 13.58 9.06 -15.70
C LYS A 45 14.61 9.44 -14.66
N MET A 46 14.34 9.16 -13.38
CA MET A 46 15.23 9.50 -12.27
C MET A 46 16.29 8.44 -12.01
N THR A 47 16.03 7.17 -12.36
CA THR A 47 16.95 6.07 -12.10
C THR A 47 16.80 4.93 -13.09
N ASP A 48 17.94 4.30 -13.47
CA ASP A 48 17.97 3.06 -14.25
C ASP A 48 17.82 1.81 -13.36
N LYS A 49 17.69 1.97 -12.04
CA LYS A 49 17.52 0.84 -11.11
C LYS A 49 16.06 0.39 -11.08
N PRO A 50 15.82 -0.90 -10.78
CA PRO A 50 14.46 -1.38 -10.57
C PRO A 50 13.74 -0.57 -9.48
N LEU A 51 12.49 -0.20 -9.76
CA LEU A 51 11.65 0.51 -8.81
C LEU A 51 11.00 -0.47 -7.84
N LEU A 52 10.92 -0.10 -6.56
CA LEU A 52 10.10 -0.79 -5.56
C LEU A 52 8.92 0.11 -5.19
N VAL A 53 7.73 -0.32 -5.57
CA VAL A 53 6.49 0.41 -5.29
C VAL A 53 5.80 -0.17 -4.06
N ARG A 54 5.44 0.69 -3.12
CA ARG A 54 4.67 0.32 -1.92
C ARG A 54 3.32 1.03 -1.95
N LEU A 55 2.24 0.25 -1.82
CA LEU A 55 0.87 0.76 -1.85
C LEU A 55 0.11 0.32 -0.61
N ASP A 56 -0.78 1.17 -0.15
CA ASP A 56 -1.71 0.86 0.93
C ASP A 56 -2.85 -0.07 0.47
N SER A 57 -3.69 -0.50 1.41
CA SER A 57 -4.82 -1.39 1.13
C SER A 57 -5.95 -0.73 0.33
N GLY A 58 -5.98 0.58 0.23
CA GLY A 58 -6.90 1.32 -0.64
C GLY A 58 -6.60 1.10 -2.12
N ASN A 59 -5.35 0.74 -2.43
CA ASN A 59 -4.84 0.52 -3.78
C ASN A 59 -4.72 -0.98 -4.15
N ASP A 60 -5.29 -1.89 -3.34
CA ASP A 60 -5.36 -3.32 -3.61
C ASP A 60 -6.30 -3.62 -4.80
N SER A 61 -5.75 -3.70 -6.00
CA SER A 61 -6.51 -3.86 -7.24
C SER A 61 -5.71 -4.65 -8.29
N ALA A 62 -6.42 -5.52 -9.03
CA ALA A 62 -5.83 -6.28 -10.12
C ALA A 62 -5.27 -5.38 -11.23
N ASP A 63 -5.88 -4.23 -11.49
CA ASP A 63 -5.41 -3.27 -12.49
C ASP A 63 -4.04 -2.69 -12.09
N ASN A 64 -3.86 -2.32 -10.81
CA ASN A 64 -2.58 -1.83 -10.30
C ASN A 64 -1.49 -2.92 -10.39
N TYR A 65 -1.82 -4.16 -10.07
CA TYR A 65 -0.86 -5.27 -10.23
C TYR A 65 -0.48 -5.48 -11.69
N GLY A 66 -1.45 -5.39 -12.60
CA GLY A 66 -1.19 -5.49 -14.03
C GLY A 66 -0.18 -4.46 -14.50
N ILE A 67 -0.33 -3.20 -14.11
CA ILE A 67 0.59 -2.11 -14.42
C ILE A 67 1.99 -2.42 -13.88
N LEU A 68 2.12 -2.76 -12.60
CA LEU A 68 3.40 -3.02 -11.97
C LEU A 68 4.11 -4.24 -12.56
N LEU A 69 3.37 -5.29 -12.93
CA LEU A 69 3.91 -6.49 -13.55
C LEU A 69 4.35 -6.26 -15.00
N GLU A 70 3.58 -5.50 -15.78
CA GLU A 70 3.94 -5.19 -17.18
C GLU A 70 5.10 -4.17 -17.23
N ASP A 71 5.23 -3.28 -16.26
CA ASP A 71 6.37 -2.37 -16.10
C ASP A 71 7.66 -3.11 -15.67
N GLY A 72 7.54 -4.25 -15.01
CA GLY A 72 8.66 -4.98 -14.42
C GLY A 72 9.10 -4.44 -13.06
N SER A 73 8.33 -3.56 -12.45
CA SER A 73 8.60 -3.02 -11.12
C SER A 73 8.38 -4.05 -10.03
N TRP A 74 9.15 -3.93 -8.97
CA TRP A 74 8.90 -4.66 -7.72
C TRP A 74 7.83 -3.96 -6.91
N PHE A 75 7.07 -4.73 -6.13
CA PHE A 75 6.03 -4.13 -5.31
C PHE A 75 5.76 -4.86 -3.99
N ILE A 76 5.24 -4.11 -3.03
CA ILE A 76 4.62 -4.59 -1.80
C ILE A 76 3.31 -3.81 -1.63
N VAL A 77 2.19 -4.48 -1.81
CA VAL A 77 0.85 -3.87 -1.69
C VAL A 77 0.12 -4.46 -0.50
N LYS A 78 -0.28 -3.62 0.45
CA LYS A 78 -1.08 -4.10 1.59
C LYS A 78 -2.41 -4.66 1.09
N ARG A 79 -2.65 -5.93 1.39
CA ARG A 79 -3.85 -6.63 0.92
C ARG A 79 -5.07 -6.23 1.75
N ASN A 80 -6.17 -5.96 1.07
CA ASN A 80 -7.48 -5.79 1.68
C ASN A 80 -8.27 -7.11 1.52
N PRO A 81 -8.50 -7.89 2.57
CA PRO A 81 -9.25 -9.16 2.48
C PRO A 81 -10.74 -8.96 2.13
N ARG A 82 -11.25 -7.73 2.22
CA ARG A 82 -12.65 -7.38 1.89
C ARG A 82 -13.65 -8.26 2.64
N THR A 83 -14.32 -9.17 1.93
CA THR A 83 -15.35 -10.08 2.47
C THR A 83 -14.80 -11.39 3.01
N GLU A 84 -13.48 -11.62 2.94
CA GLU A 84 -12.89 -12.86 3.44
C GLU A 84 -12.90 -12.87 4.99
N SER A 85 -13.26 -14.00 5.59
CA SER A 85 -13.33 -14.12 7.05
C SER A 85 -11.93 -14.10 7.68
N LYS A 86 -11.76 -13.21 8.67
CA LYS A 86 -10.53 -13.15 9.46
C LYS A 86 -10.33 -14.42 10.28
N GLU A 87 -11.41 -15.02 10.75
CA GLU A 87 -11.41 -16.26 11.52
C GLU A 87 -10.96 -17.46 10.69
N GLU A 88 -11.43 -17.56 9.44
CA GLU A 88 -10.99 -18.60 8.50
C GLU A 88 -9.49 -18.45 8.18
N TRP A 89 -9.04 -17.24 7.92
CA TRP A 89 -7.62 -16.97 7.72
C TRP A 89 -6.79 -17.35 8.95
N ALA A 90 -7.24 -16.98 10.15
CA ALA A 90 -6.54 -17.32 11.39
C ALA A 90 -6.42 -18.83 11.59
N LYS A 91 -7.48 -19.59 11.26
CA LYS A 91 -7.45 -21.05 11.31
C LYS A 91 -6.39 -21.61 10.37
N HIS A 92 -6.39 -21.20 9.11
CA HIS A 92 -5.42 -21.68 8.12
C HIS A 92 -3.98 -21.27 8.48
N ILE A 93 -3.77 -20.04 8.93
CA ILE A 93 -2.44 -19.56 9.33
C ILE A 93 -1.89 -20.40 10.49
N LYS A 94 -2.72 -20.73 11.49
CA LYS A 94 -2.31 -21.61 12.62
C LYS A 94 -1.92 -23.03 12.15
N GLU A 95 -2.56 -23.53 11.08
CA GLU A 95 -2.21 -24.83 10.49
C GLU A 95 -0.91 -24.73 9.66
N TRP A 96 -0.67 -23.65 8.94
CA TRP A 96 0.45 -23.48 8.02
C TRP A 96 1.75 -23.09 8.75
N CYS A 97 1.67 -22.19 9.73
CA CYS A 97 2.84 -21.68 10.44
C CYS A 97 3.31 -22.70 11.48
N LYS A 98 4.46 -23.33 11.21
CA LYS A 98 5.03 -24.37 12.11
C LYS A 98 5.79 -23.80 13.31
N ASN A 99 6.32 -22.58 13.19
CA ASN A 99 7.17 -21.96 14.19
C ASN A 99 6.69 -20.53 14.53
N PRO A 100 5.55 -20.39 15.24
CA PRO A 100 5.10 -19.07 15.66
C PRO A 100 6.07 -18.49 16.71
N GLN A 101 6.21 -17.18 16.71
CA GLN A 101 7.04 -16.45 17.66
C GLN A 101 6.21 -16.01 18.86
N THR A 102 6.81 -16.08 20.06
CA THR A 102 6.19 -15.59 21.30
C THR A 102 7.05 -14.47 21.90
N PRO A 103 6.95 -13.23 21.41
CA PRO A 103 7.81 -12.12 21.85
C PRO A 103 7.61 -11.73 23.33
N ARG A 104 6.42 -11.96 23.86
CA ARG A 104 6.06 -11.78 25.27
C ARG A 104 4.91 -12.68 25.65
N GLU A 105 4.67 -12.85 26.94
CA GLU A 105 3.49 -13.55 27.45
C GLU A 105 2.19 -12.94 26.85
N GLY A 106 1.27 -13.79 26.46
CA GLY A 106 -0.01 -13.41 25.86
C GLY A 106 0.06 -12.81 24.47
N LYS A 107 1.22 -12.87 23.77
CA LYS A 107 1.35 -12.45 22.37
C LYS A 107 2.03 -13.53 21.56
N ILE A 108 1.34 -14.00 20.50
CA ILE A 108 1.87 -14.95 19.52
C ILE A 108 1.85 -14.29 18.15
N VAL A 109 2.93 -14.41 17.41
CA VAL A 109 3.09 -13.85 16.07
C VAL A 109 3.34 -14.99 15.08
N TYR A 110 2.51 -15.05 14.05
CA TYR A 110 2.59 -16.01 12.97
C TYR A 110 3.00 -15.27 11.69
N ILE A 111 4.13 -15.62 11.11
CA ILE A 111 4.63 -15.05 9.87
C ILE A 111 4.79 -16.18 8.87
N GLY A 112 4.42 -15.91 7.61
CA GLY A 112 4.61 -16.88 6.54
C GLY A 112 4.08 -16.41 5.20
N THR A 113 4.14 -17.32 4.25
CA THR A 113 3.76 -17.09 2.86
C THR A 113 2.66 -18.04 2.41
N THR A 114 1.75 -17.54 1.61
CA THR A 114 0.84 -18.34 0.78
C THR A 114 0.75 -17.76 -0.63
N TRP A 115 0.00 -18.40 -1.51
CA TRP A 115 -0.10 -18.01 -2.91
C TRP A 115 -1.55 -18.03 -3.37
N LYS A 116 -1.91 -17.07 -4.22
CA LYS A 116 -3.24 -17.00 -4.82
C LYS A 116 -3.14 -16.57 -6.27
N ASP A 117 -4.00 -17.11 -7.12
CA ASP A 117 -4.08 -16.69 -8.51
C ASP A 117 -4.80 -15.35 -8.60
N VAL A 118 -4.21 -14.43 -9.36
CA VAL A 118 -4.74 -13.10 -9.64
C VAL A 118 -4.86 -12.93 -11.14
N THR A 119 -6.07 -12.55 -11.59
CA THR A 119 -6.33 -12.24 -12.99
C THR A 119 -6.39 -10.73 -13.16
N TYR A 120 -5.63 -10.21 -14.11
CA TYR A 120 -5.60 -8.80 -14.49
C TYR A 120 -5.75 -8.62 -16.00
N THR A 121 -6.13 -7.43 -16.41
CA THR A 121 -6.34 -7.11 -17.82
C THR A 121 -5.20 -6.22 -18.32
N VAL A 122 -4.64 -6.58 -19.48
CA VAL A 122 -3.63 -5.78 -20.19
C VAL A 122 -4.25 -5.30 -21.49
N GLU A 123 -4.02 -4.05 -21.84
CA GLU A 123 -4.40 -3.51 -23.13
C GLU A 123 -3.17 -3.47 -24.06
N LYS A 124 -3.23 -4.24 -25.15
CA LYS A 124 -2.19 -4.24 -26.20
C LYS A 124 -2.84 -3.96 -27.56
N ASN A 125 -2.38 -2.96 -28.25
CA ASN A 125 -2.87 -2.59 -29.61
C ASN A 125 -4.39 -2.39 -29.65
N GLY A 126 -4.99 -1.83 -28.61
CA GLY A 126 -6.43 -1.62 -28.50
C GLY A 126 -7.25 -2.89 -28.21
N GLN A 127 -6.61 -4.00 -27.94
CA GLN A 127 -7.25 -5.26 -27.52
C GLN A 127 -6.98 -5.53 -26.04
N LYS A 128 -8.04 -5.94 -25.33
CA LYS A 128 -7.94 -6.33 -23.92
C LYS A 128 -7.64 -7.84 -23.82
N GLU A 129 -6.54 -8.16 -23.19
CA GLU A 129 -6.11 -9.52 -22.90
C GLU A 129 -6.16 -9.76 -21.39
N GLN A 130 -6.73 -10.89 -20.95
CA GLN A 130 -6.68 -11.31 -19.55
C GLN A 130 -5.49 -12.21 -19.31
N LYS A 131 -4.72 -11.89 -18.28
CA LYS A 131 -3.59 -12.69 -17.80
C LYS A 131 -3.86 -13.14 -16.38
N THR A 132 -3.51 -14.39 -16.07
CA THR A 132 -3.57 -14.94 -14.71
C THR A 132 -2.17 -15.31 -14.28
N ILE A 133 -1.79 -14.86 -13.08
CA ILE A 133 -0.51 -15.14 -12.46
C ILE A 133 -0.73 -15.65 -11.03
N ARG A 134 0.08 -16.61 -10.62
CA ARG A 134 0.15 -17.05 -9.23
C ARG A 134 1.03 -16.09 -8.44
N MET A 135 0.43 -15.30 -7.54
CA MET A 135 1.08 -14.23 -6.82
C MET A 135 1.25 -14.57 -5.34
N ARG A 136 2.38 -14.15 -4.77
CA ARG A 136 2.75 -14.38 -3.39
C ARG A 136 1.99 -13.44 -2.46
N ILE A 137 1.48 -14.01 -1.35
CA ILE A 137 0.95 -13.27 -0.21
C ILE A 137 1.85 -13.56 0.98
N VAL A 138 2.49 -12.55 1.52
CA VAL A 138 3.13 -12.60 2.84
C VAL A 138 2.10 -12.21 3.88
N TYR A 139 2.04 -12.94 5.00
CA TYR A 139 1.11 -12.64 6.08
C TYR A 139 1.83 -12.49 7.42
N GLU A 140 1.30 -11.62 8.26
CA GLU A 140 1.59 -11.50 9.68
C GLU A 140 0.26 -11.54 10.44
N MET A 141 0.10 -12.52 11.30
CA MET A 141 -1.03 -12.60 12.22
C MET A 141 -0.53 -12.50 13.65
N ILE A 142 -1.11 -11.59 14.41
CA ILE A 142 -0.80 -11.38 15.81
C ILE A 142 -2.02 -11.77 16.64
N GLU A 143 -1.84 -12.73 17.52
CA GLU A 143 -2.84 -13.16 18.50
C GLU A 143 -2.43 -12.64 19.88
N ARG A 144 -3.35 -11.93 20.54
CA ARG A 144 -3.16 -11.39 21.89
C ARG A 144 -4.21 -11.97 22.83
N THR A 145 -3.77 -12.57 23.92
CA THR A 145 -4.61 -13.03 25.05
C THR A 145 -4.48 -12.12 26.26
N ILE A 146 -3.48 -11.24 26.25
CA ILE A 146 -3.23 -10.22 27.27
C ILE A 146 -3.06 -8.88 26.56
N ASP A 147 -3.78 -7.85 27.03
CA ASP A 147 -3.73 -6.49 26.48
C ASP A 147 -2.41 -5.76 26.84
N LYS A 148 -2.31 -4.49 26.42
CA LYS A 148 -1.14 -3.65 26.70
C LYS A 148 -1.03 -3.22 28.17
N TYR A 149 -2.07 -3.41 28.97
CA TYR A 149 -2.12 -3.08 30.40
C TYR A 149 -1.93 -4.31 31.30
N GLY A 150 -1.73 -5.52 30.71
CA GLY A 150 -1.56 -6.76 31.45
C GLY A 150 -2.87 -7.46 31.81
N GLN A 151 -4.00 -7.00 31.31
CA GLN A 151 -5.30 -7.60 31.56
C GLN A 151 -5.54 -8.78 30.61
N ILE A 152 -5.98 -9.92 31.16
CA ILE A 152 -6.36 -11.10 30.38
C ILE A 152 -7.66 -10.77 29.61
N LEU A 153 -7.61 -11.01 28.30
CA LEU A 153 -8.75 -10.81 27.40
C LEU A 153 -9.70 -12.00 27.48
N LEU A 154 -10.99 -11.75 27.53
CA LEU A 154 -12.03 -12.79 27.51
C LEU A 154 -12.00 -13.62 26.23
N MET A 155 -11.68 -12.99 25.12
CA MET A 155 -11.44 -13.62 23.81
C MET A 155 -10.12 -13.10 23.22
N PRO A 156 -9.32 -13.97 22.54
CA PRO A 156 -8.12 -13.52 21.88
C PRO A 156 -8.40 -12.44 20.85
N GLU A 157 -7.63 -11.36 20.87
CA GLU A 157 -7.62 -10.35 19.82
C GLU A 157 -6.74 -10.83 18.67
N ILE A 158 -7.29 -10.84 17.45
CA ILE A 158 -6.57 -11.23 16.24
C ILE A 158 -6.40 -10.02 15.34
N GLU A 159 -5.14 -9.67 15.08
CA GLU A 159 -4.74 -8.71 14.07
C GLU A 159 -4.15 -9.48 12.88
N LEU A 160 -4.62 -9.21 11.67
CA LEU A 160 -4.17 -9.87 10.45
C LEU A 160 -3.73 -8.83 9.43
N ASN A 161 -2.46 -8.88 9.08
CA ASN A 161 -1.86 -8.08 8.03
C ASN A 161 -1.40 -9.01 6.90
N MET A 162 -1.63 -8.60 5.65
CA MET A 162 -1.24 -9.36 4.47
C MET A 162 -0.74 -8.42 3.39
N TRP A 163 0.22 -8.88 2.58
CA TRP A 163 0.82 -8.11 1.50
C TRP A 163 0.99 -8.96 0.25
N TRP A 164 0.54 -8.44 -0.87
CA TRP A 164 0.90 -8.93 -2.18
C TRP A 164 2.30 -8.49 -2.55
N THR A 165 3.09 -9.38 -3.15
CA THR A 165 4.44 -9.05 -3.61
C THR A 165 4.91 -9.98 -4.72
N ASN A 166 5.78 -9.45 -5.60
CA ASN A 166 6.55 -10.22 -6.58
C ASN A 166 8.03 -10.40 -6.17
N LEU A 167 8.41 -9.91 -4.98
CA LEU A 167 9.77 -10.01 -4.47
C LEU A 167 10.08 -11.42 -3.94
N GLY A 168 11.31 -11.87 -4.17
CA GLY A 168 11.85 -13.11 -3.60
C GLY A 168 12.48 -12.96 -2.21
N TRP A 169 12.31 -11.82 -1.53
CA TRP A 169 12.88 -11.57 -0.20
C TRP A 169 12.24 -12.46 0.88
N SER A 170 12.88 -12.54 2.05
CA SER A 170 12.28 -13.23 3.21
C SER A 170 10.97 -12.57 3.63
N ASP A 171 10.08 -13.34 4.28
CA ASP A 171 8.80 -12.78 4.79
C ASP A 171 9.05 -11.63 5.76
N ALA A 172 10.06 -11.75 6.62
CA ALA A 172 10.44 -10.71 7.58
C ALA A 172 10.93 -9.43 6.88
N ASP A 173 11.73 -9.54 5.81
CA ASP A 173 12.22 -8.38 5.07
C ASP A 173 11.09 -7.67 4.31
N ILE A 174 10.12 -8.41 3.76
CA ILE A 174 8.92 -7.83 3.13
C ILE A 174 8.14 -7.01 4.16
N ILE A 175 7.86 -7.58 5.34
CA ILE A 175 7.13 -6.93 6.42
C ILE A 175 7.90 -5.69 6.90
N ALA A 176 9.20 -5.82 7.17
CA ALA A 176 10.04 -4.72 7.61
C ALA A 176 10.10 -3.60 6.56
N SER A 177 10.28 -3.95 5.28
CA SER A 177 10.28 -2.98 4.18
C SER A 177 8.94 -2.24 4.06
N TYR A 178 7.82 -2.93 4.28
CA TYR A 178 6.52 -2.26 4.29
C TYR A 178 6.37 -1.32 5.47
N HIS A 179 6.76 -1.75 6.68
CA HIS A 179 6.66 -0.91 7.89
C HIS A 179 7.62 0.29 7.87
N ALA A 180 8.80 0.17 7.25
CA ALA A 180 9.69 1.32 7.02
C ALA A 180 9.04 2.41 6.15
N HIS A 181 7.93 2.10 5.45
CA HIS A 181 7.09 3.09 4.78
C HIS A 181 6.23 3.92 5.76
N GLY A 182 6.11 3.52 7.01
CA GLY A 182 5.43 4.31 8.05
C GLY A 182 6.02 5.71 8.26
N GLU A 183 7.28 5.93 7.86
CA GLU A 183 7.85 7.28 7.76
C GLU A 183 7.10 8.16 6.75
N CYS A 184 6.52 7.59 5.69
CA CYS A 184 5.68 8.33 4.75
C CYS A 184 4.35 8.80 5.37
N GLU A 185 3.83 8.12 6.41
CA GLU A 185 2.67 8.61 7.17
C GLU A 185 3.04 9.89 7.94
N GLN A 186 4.28 10.01 8.40
CA GLN A 186 4.79 11.23 9.01
C GLN A 186 4.89 12.36 7.99
N TYR A 187 5.49 12.11 6.81
CA TYR A 187 5.53 13.09 5.71
C TYR A 187 4.13 13.51 5.25
N HIS A 188 3.20 12.55 5.19
CA HIS A 188 1.80 12.83 4.87
C HIS A 188 1.14 13.73 5.93
N SER A 189 1.44 13.51 7.21
CA SER A 189 0.97 14.35 8.31
C SER A 189 1.60 15.76 8.26
N GLU A 190 2.88 15.86 7.97
CA GLU A 190 3.59 17.12 7.81
C GLU A 190 3.01 17.94 6.65
N ILE A 191 2.86 17.35 5.46
CA ILE A 191 2.25 18.02 4.31
C ILE A 191 0.81 18.44 4.60
N LYS A 192 0.01 17.61 5.25
CA LYS A 192 -1.36 17.98 5.65
C LYS A 192 -1.37 19.17 6.60
N THR A 193 -0.43 19.23 7.54
CA THR A 193 -0.34 20.29 8.54
C THR A 193 0.25 21.57 7.96
N ASP A 194 1.37 21.46 7.23
CA ASP A 194 2.10 22.62 6.72
C ASP A 194 1.40 23.30 5.55
N MET A 195 0.71 22.52 4.73
CA MET A 195 -0.03 23.02 3.57
C MET A 195 -1.51 23.25 3.86
N ASP A 196 -1.99 22.95 5.09
CA ASP A 196 -3.40 23.03 5.49
C ASP A 196 -4.35 22.36 4.44
N VAL A 197 -3.93 21.21 3.91
CA VAL A 197 -4.64 20.51 2.81
C VAL A 197 -6.07 20.11 3.21
N GLU A 198 -6.35 20.08 4.51
CA GLU A 198 -7.70 19.88 5.05
C GLU A 198 -8.59 21.14 4.88
N ARG A 199 -7.95 22.31 4.68
CA ARG A 199 -8.62 23.60 4.50
C ARG A 199 -8.16 24.33 3.24
N LEU A 200 -8.28 23.64 2.10
CA LEU A 200 -7.88 24.21 0.82
C LEU A 200 -8.59 25.56 0.58
N PRO A 201 -7.85 26.57 0.04
CA PRO A 201 -8.25 27.99 0.10
C PRO A 201 -9.46 28.35 -0.73
N SER A 202 -10.00 27.44 -1.55
CA SER A 202 -11.09 27.74 -2.48
C SER A 202 -12.21 26.69 -2.41
N GLY A 203 -13.44 27.12 -2.64
CA GLY A 203 -14.55 26.20 -2.92
C GLY A 203 -14.53 25.60 -4.33
N LYS A 204 -13.52 25.95 -5.16
CA LYS A 204 -13.41 25.50 -6.55
C LYS A 204 -12.32 24.43 -6.68
N PHE A 205 -12.70 23.24 -7.16
CA PHE A 205 -11.80 22.09 -7.34
C PHE A 205 -10.52 22.46 -8.14
N LYS A 206 -10.68 23.12 -9.30
CA LYS A 206 -9.54 23.48 -10.17
C LYS A 206 -8.52 24.41 -9.50
N THR A 207 -8.97 25.32 -8.64
CA THR A 207 -8.06 26.22 -7.89
C THR A 207 -7.29 25.45 -6.84
N ASN A 208 -7.96 24.52 -6.16
CA ASN A 208 -7.33 23.69 -5.14
C ASN A 208 -6.35 22.66 -5.74
N ALA A 209 -6.66 22.09 -6.90
CA ALA A 209 -5.74 21.24 -7.64
C ALA A 209 -4.44 21.99 -7.99
N LEU A 210 -4.54 23.20 -8.52
CA LEU A 210 -3.38 24.04 -8.85
C LEU A 210 -2.52 24.36 -7.61
N VAL A 211 -3.16 24.57 -6.45
CA VAL A 211 -2.42 24.79 -5.17
C VAL A 211 -1.66 23.57 -4.75
N LEU A 212 -2.21 22.37 -4.99
CA LEU A 212 -1.56 21.10 -4.66
C LEU A 212 -0.39 20.78 -5.61
N ASP A 213 -0.51 21.15 -6.89
CA ASP A 213 0.53 20.94 -7.91
C ASP A 213 1.76 21.88 -7.71
N TYR A 214 1.57 23.03 -7.05
CA TYR A 214 2.61 24.06 -6.89
C TYR A 214 3.86 23.56 -6.13
N PRO A 215 3.78 22.78 -5.05
CA PRO A 215 4.94 22.24 -4.36
C PRO A 215 5.73 21.23 -5.20
N CYS A 216 5.06 20.44 -6.03
CA CYS A 216 5.71 19.49 -6.93
C CYS A 216 6.64 20.20 -7.93
N ILE A 217 6.27 21.43 -8.36
CA ILE A 217 7.05 22.23 -9.29
C ILE A 217 8.28 22.87 -8.62
N GLN A 218 8.20 23.29 -7.35
CA GLN A 218 9.31 23.92 -6.65
C GLN A 218 10.45 22.96 -6.30
N HIS A 219 10.14 21.71 -5.97
CA HIS A 219 11.15 20.68 -5.67
C HIS A 219 11.84 20.10 -6.90
N SER A 220 11.31 20.33 -8.11
CA SER A 220 11.95 19.91 -9.37
C SER A 220 13.00 20.89 -9.90
N GLN A 221 13.20 22.05 -9.25
CA GLN A 221 14.16 23.11 -9.64
C GLN A 221 15.32 23.31 -8.66
N SER A 222 15.38 22.53 -7.60
CA SER A 222 16.49 22.48 -6.63
C SER A 222 17.28 21.19 -6.78
#